data_de84572a7d794b858870fe178d332d20
#
_entry.id   de84572a7d794b858870fe178d332d20
#
_cell.length_a   1.000
_cell.length_b   1.000
_cell.length_c   1.000
_cell.angle_alpha   90.00
_cell.angle_beta   90.00
_cell.angle_gamma   90.00
#
_symmetry.space_group_name_H-M   'P 1'
#
loop_
_entity.id
_entity.type
_entity.pdbx_description
1 polymer ?
#
loop_
_entity_poly.entity_id
_entity_poly.type
_entity_poly.pdbx_seq_one_letter_code
_entity_poly.pdbx_strand_id
1 'polypeptide(L)'
;MFRTIAALLAAAALLFSTPARAWWEYGHYTVADIAYLQVRPATRAAIDRLLREERSLDTPECRAHTLRDAAYWPDCIRRYRERFSYTFPWHYQNVDVCRPFDLDAACKDGNCVSAQIERQAKLLANEELPARERLAALAFLAHFVGDLHMPLHAGDRGDRGGNDVRAAYGLIEGRANLHSVWDGWIAERGISAPPGGAKALLDAVPAAERPAMAAGTVEDWSREGWQVSRDVAYASVLGGDPCAPKPDGRVRIDEAKVQAYVPVVRRQIARGGLRLARLLDEALDPANAFTPEPRRR
;
A
#
# COMPACT_ATOMS: atom_id res chain seq x y z
N MET A 1 -15.85 25.20 -38.11
CA MET A 1 -15.97 23.75 -37.83
C MET A 1 -14.70 23.12 -37.28
N PHE A 2 -13.50 23.33 -37.83
CA PHE A 2 -12.25 22.72 -37.32
C PHE A 2 -11.82 23.21 -35.92
N ARG A 3 -12.08 24.44 -35.52
CA ARG A 3 -11.71 24.99 -34.20
C ARG A 3 -12.59 24.46 -33.06
N THR A 4 -13.83 24.13 -33.31
CA THR A 4 -14.76 23.55 -32.31
C THR A 4 -14.48 22.08 -32.06
N ILE A 5 -14.03 21.32 -33.07
CA ILE A 5 -13.63 19.91 -32.90
C ILE A 5 -12.34 19.79 -32.11
N ALA A 6 -11.37 20.68 -32.34
CA ALA A 6 -10.11 20.69 -31.57
C ALA A 6 -10.34 21.02 -30.08
N ALA A 7 -11.28 21.91 -29.76
CA ALA A 7 -11.64 22.23 -28.38
C ALA A 7 -12.37 21.09 -27.67
N LEU A 8 -13.20 20.32 -28.36
CA LEU A 8 -13.89 19.15 -27.82
C LEU A 8 -12.92 17.98 -27.57
N LEU A 9 -11.93 17.79 -28.44
CA LEU A 9 -10.89 16.78 -28.27
C LEU A 9 -9.95 17.14 -27.10
N ALA A 10 -9.64 18.42 -26.90
CA ALA A 10 -8.85 18.88 -25.77
C ALA A 10 -9.61 18.74 -24.43
N ALA A 11 -10.93 19.00 -24.42
CA ALA A 11 -11.77 18.80 -23.24
C ALA A 11 -11.95 17.31 -22.88
N ALA A 12 -12.05 16.42 -23.88
CA ALA A 12 -12.11 14.97 -23.64
C ALA A 12 -10.79 14.40 -23.09
N ALA A 13 -9.64 14.98 -23.44
CA ALA A 13 -8.34 14.56 -22.91
C ALA A 13 -8.12 14.91 -21.43
N LEU A 14 -8.88 15.87 -20.87
CA LEU A 14 -8.82 16.26 -19.46
C LEU A 14 -9.61 15.33 -18.52
N LEU A 15 -10.46 14.45 -19.05
CA LEU A 15 -11.31 13.56 -18.25
C LEU A 15 -10.68 12.21 -17.92
N PHE A 16 -9.49 11.89 -18.46
CA PHE A 16 -8.77 10.66 -18.16
C PHE A 16 -7.51 10.91 -17.31
N SER A 17 -7.63 11.66 -16.22
CA SER A 17 -6.66 11.53 -15.15
C SER A 17 -6.94 10.20 -14.46
N THR A 18 -6.15 9.15 -14.77
CA THR A 18 -6.14 7.94 -13.95
C THR A 18 -5.75 8.37 -12.54
N PRO A 19 -6.58 8.11 -11.52
CA PRO A 19 -6.19 8.39 -10.15
C PRO A 19 -4.89 7.63 -9.86
N ALA A 20 -3.97 8.25 -9.13
CA ALA A 20 -2.84 7.53 -8.55
C ALA A 20 -3.43 6.35 -7.75
N ARG A 21 -3.03 5.14 -8.08
CA ARG A 21 -3.40 3.92 -7.38
C ARG A 21 -2.26 3.61 -6.43
N ALA A 22 -2.58 3.29 -5.19
CA ALA A 22 -1.68 2.70 -4.21
C ALA A 22 -1.08 1.41 -4.74
N TRP A 23 0.08 0.98 -4.30
CA TRP A 23 0.80 -0.16 -4.92
C TRP A 23 -0.02 -0.76 -6.04
N TRP A 24 0.37 -0.61 -7.28
CA TRP A 24 -0.44 -1.17 -8.36
C TRP A 24 -0.85 -2.58 -8.00
N GLU A 25 -1.96 -3.03 -8.48
CA GLU A 25 -2.58 -4.33 -8.31
C GLU A 25 -1.57 -5.46 -8.00
N TYR A 26 -0.44 -5.46 -8.72
CA TYR A 26 0.60 -6.47 -8.60
C TYR A 26 1.37 -6.43 -7.25
N GLY A 27 1.57 -5.27 -6.68
CA GLY A 27 2.20 -5.10 -5.37
C GLY A 27 1.31 -5.62 -4.24
N HIS A 28 0.02 -5.23 -4.23
CA HIS A 28 -0.96 -5.76 -3.27
C HIS A 28 -1.13 -7.26 -3.37
N TYR A 29 -1.19 -7.80 -4.59
CA TYR A 29 -1.22 -9.24 -4.83
C TYR A 29 -0.04 -9.95 -4.20
N THR A 30 1.16 -9.40 -4.35
CA THR A 30 2.38 -10.02 -3.85
C THR A 30 2.45 -9.99 -2.32
N VAL A 31 2.05 -8.89 -1.68
CA VAL A 31 1.93 -8.79 -0.22
C VAL A 31 0.94 -9.82 0.33
N ALA A 32 -0.24 -9.93 -0.29
CA ALA A 32 -1.26 -10.90 0.08
C ALA A 32 -0.80 -12.36 -0.11
N ASP A 33 -0.12 -12.65 -1.21
CA ASP A 33 0.41 -13.99 -1.50
C ASP A 33 1.48 -14.39 -0.47
N ILE A 34 2.39 -13.48 -0.09
CA ILE A 34 3.38 -13.73 0.97
C ILE A 34 2.68 -14.01 2.29
N ALA A 35 1.68 -13.20 2.65
CA ALA A 35 0.91 -13.40 3.88
C ALA A 35 0.21 -14.76 3.88
N TYR A 36 -0.46 -15.11 2.79
CA TYR A 36 -1.17 -16.39 2.68
C TYR A 36 -0.24 -17.61 2.76
N LEU A 37 1.00 -17.48 2.26
CA LEU A 37 2.03 -18.52 2.40
C LEU A 37 2.51 -18.69 3.86
N GLN A 38 2.42 -17.63 4.69
CA GLN A 38 2.99 -17.59 6.03
C GLN A 38 1.99 -17.81 7.16
N VAL A 39 0.71 -17.48 6.97
CA VAL A 39 -0.33 -17.68 7.99
C VAL A 39 -0.46 -19.15 8.40
N ARG A 40 -0.86 -19.36 9.64
CA ARG A 40 -1.13 -20.70 10.20
C ARG A 40 -2.28 -21.39 9.49
N PRO A 41 -2.33 -22.74 9.49
CA PRO A 41 -3.41 -23.48 8.82
C PRO A 41 -4.82 -23.11 9.31
N ALA A 42 -5.02 -22.84 10.60
CA ALA A 42 -6.29 -22.40 11.15
C ALA A 42 -6.71 -21.03 10.62
N THR A 43 -5.78 -20.08 10.58
CA THR A 43 -5.97 -18.74 10.00
C THR A 43 -6.32 -18.83 8.52
N ARG A 44 -5.59 -19.65 7.75
CA ARG A 44 -5.87 -19.86 6.32
C ARG A 44 -7.30 -20.37 6.12
N ALA A 45 -7.72 -21.36 6.89
CA ALA A 45 -9.08 -21.88 6.83
C ALA A 45 -10.15 -20.82 7.21
N ALA A 46 -9.84 -19.92 8.14
CA ALA A 46 -10.72 -18.80 8.50
C ALA A 46 -10.81 -17.76 7.37
N ILE A 47 -9.68 -17.40 6.75
CA ILE A 47 -9.63 -16.53 5.55
C ILE A 47 -10.50 -17.12 4.44
N ASP A 48 -10.32 -18.40 4.12
CA ASP A 48 -11.05 -19.07 3.04
C ASP A 48 -12.57 -19.15 3.34
N ARG A 49 -12.96 -19.24 4.62
CA ARG A 49 -14.38 -19.16 5.00
C ARG A 49 -14.97 -17.79 4.74
N LEU A 50 -14.26 -16.71 5.11
CA LEU A 50 -14.73 -15.35 4.86
C LEU A 50 -14.81 -15.04 3.37
N LEU A 51 -13.85 -15.45 2.57
CA LEU A 51 -13.82 -15.20 1.12
C LEU A 51 -15.00 -15.87 0.39
N ARG A 52 -15.56 -16.95 0.90
CA ARG A 52 -16.80 -17.54 0.34
C ARG A 52 -18.02 -16.62 0.42
N GLU A 53 -17.99 -15.62 1.30
CA GLU A 53 -19.03 -14.61 1.44
C GLU A 53 -18.89 -13.42 0.47
N GLU A 54 -18.01 -13.50 -0.52
CA GLU A 54 -17.70 -12.44 -1.50
C GLU A 54 -18.93 -11.72 -2.04
N ARG A 55 -19.98 -12.49 -2.36
CA ARG A 55 -21.23 -11.92 -2.91
C ARG A 55 -21.95 -10.97 -1.94
N SER A 56 -21.74 -11.12 -0.64
CA SER A 56 -22.33 -10.25 0.38
C SER A 56 -21.77 -8.81 0.34
N LEU A 57 -20.60 -8.58 -0.24
CA LEU A 57 -20.04 -7.25 -0.42
C LEU A 57 -20.84 -6.37 -1.39
N ASP A 58 -21.63 -6.99 -2.26
CA ASP A 58 -22.47 -6.30 -3.25
C ASP A 58 -21.64 -5.34 -4.13
N THR A 59 -20.53 -5.85 -4.63
CA THR A 59 -19.59 -5.15 -5.53
C THR A 59 -19.20 -6.06 -6.70
N PRO A 60 -20.12 -6.39 -7.61
CA PRO A 60 -19.95 -7.47 -8.59
C PRO A 60 -18.78 -7.29 -9.53
N GLU A 61 -18.32 -6.03 -9.76
CA GLU A 61 -17.16 -5.74 -10.60
C GLU A 61 -15.83 -5.80 -9.84
N CYS A 62 -15.87 -5.93 -8.51
CA CYS A 62 -14.69 -5.94 -7.63
C CYS A 62 -14.63 -7.26 -6.87
N ARG A 63 -13.78 -8.15 -7.36
CA ARG A 63 -13.64 -9.50 -6.79
C ARG A 63 -12.96 -9.50 -5.44
N ALA A 64 -13.37 -10.44 -4.59
CA ALA A 64 -12.73 -10.78 -3.32
C ALA A 64 -12.73 -12.32 -3.13
N HIS A 65 -12.52 -13.07 -4.21
CA HIS A 65 -12.60 -14.52 -4.22
C HIS A 65 -11.39 -15.20 -3.54
N THR A 66 -10.24 -14.58 -3.63
CA THR A 66 -8.99 -14.99 -2.97
C THR A 66 -8.49 -13.86 -2.08
N LEU A 67 -7.55 -14.13 -1.15
CA LEU A 67 -6.91 -13.07 -0.37
C LEU A 67 -6.20 -12.06 -1.27
N ARG A 68 -5.65 -12.52 -2.39
CA ARG A 68 -5.08 -11.70 -3.46
C ARG A 68 -6.11 -10.71 -4.02
N ASP A 69 -7.27 -11.20 -4.44
CA ASP A 69 -8.35 -10.35 -4.96
C ASP A 69 -8.85 -9.38 -3.88
N ALA A 70 -9.03 -9.87 -2.64
CA ALA A 70 -9.45 -9.06 -1.50
C ALA A 70 -8.46 -7.93 -1.21
N ALA A 71 -7.15 -8.15 -1.36
CA ALA A 71 -6.15 -7.11 -1.17
C ALA A 71 -6.21 -5.99 -2.24
N TYR A 72 -6.81 -6.22 -3.39
CA TYR A 72 -7.04 -5.20 -4.40
C TYR A 72 -8.46 -4.59 -4.35
N TRP A 73 -9.37 -5.23 -3.64
CA TRP A 73 -10.77 -4.80 -3.56
C TRP A 73 -10.94 -3.33 -3.12
N PRO A 74 -10.18 -2.78 -2.12
CA PRO A 74 -10.32 -1.38 -1.71
C PRO A 74 -10.03 -0.36 -2.81
N ASP A 75 -9.11 -0.64 -3.70
CA ASP A 75 -8.86 0.19 -4.89
C ASP A 75 -9.95 0.02 -5.95
N CYS A 76 -10.39 -1.22 -6.16
CA CYS A 76 -11.44 -1.51 -7.11
C CYS A 76 -12.74 -0.80 -6.77
N ILE A 77 -13.15 -0.76 -5.49
CA ILE A 77 -14.41 -0.14 -5.04
C ILE A 77 -14.41 1.39 -5.15
N ARG A 78 -13.28 2.03 -5.44
CA ARG A 78 -13.22 3.48 -5.74
C ARG A 78 -14.11 3.88 -6.92
N ARG A 79 -14.50 2.94 -7.79
CA ARG A 79 -15.51 3.13 -8.83
C ARG A 79 -16.91 3.35 -8.29
N TYR A 80 -17.24 2.82 -7.12
CA TYR A 80 -18.51 3.00 -6.43
C TYR A 80 -18.46 4.23 -5.50
N ARG A 81 -18.17 5.40 -6.06
CA ARG A 81 -17.84 6.64 -5.33
C ARG A 81 -18.90 7.04 -4.31
N GLU A 82 -20.18 6.89 -4.63
CA GLU A 82 -21.29 7.24 -3.73
C GLU A 82 -21.29 6.41 -2.44
N ARG A 83 -20.80 5.16 -2.51
CA ARG A 83 -20.74 4.26 -1.36
C ARG A 83 -19.42 4.34 -0.58
N PHE A 84 -18.30 4.60 -1.26
CA PHE A 84 -16.97 4.36 -0.69
C PHE A 84 -16.02 5.56 -0.77
N SER A 85 -16.45 6.76 -1.22
CA SER A 85 -15.55 7.92 -1.29
C SER A 85 -14.94 8.31 0.06
N TYR A 86 -15.60 7.99 1.18
CA TYR A 86 -15.09 8.23 2.52
C TYR A 86 -13.83 7.41 2.87
N THR A 87 -13.55 6.34 2.13
CA THR A 87 -12.36 5.49 2.33
C THR A 87 -11.12 6.02 1.62
N PHE A 88 -11.24 6.99 0.72
CA PHE A 88 -10.13 7.47 -0.10
C PHE A 88 -8.93 7.99 0.71
N PRO A 89 -9.08 8.73 1.82
CA PRO A 89 -7.96 9.15 2.63
C PRO A 89 -7.34 8.02 3.47
N TRP A 90 -7.96 6.83 3.53
CA TRP A 90 -7.47 5.71 4.34
C TRP A 90 -6.23 5.03 3.76
N HIS A 91 -5.90 5.30 2.47
CA HIS A 91 -4.81 4.65 1.75
C HIS A 91 -3.42 5.22 2.09
N TYR A 92 -3.33 6.37 2.76
CA TYR A 92 -2.07 7.06 3.04
C TYR A 92 -2.13 7.79 4.40
N GLN A 93 -1.02 8.34 4.84
CA GLN A 93 -0.95 9.10 6.09
C GLN A 93 -0.25 10.45 5.98
N ASN A 94 0.55 10.71 4.93
CA ASN A 94 1.17 12.00 4.63
C ASN A 94 1.97 12.61 5.79
N VAL A 95 2.78 11.82 6.50
CA VAL A 95 3.66 12.35 7.56
C VAL A 95 4.74 13.20 6.91
N ASP A 96 4.90 14.45 7.36
CA ASP A 96 5.84 15.40 6.78
C ASP A 96 7.29 14.90 6.91
N VAL A 97 7.94 14.65 5.77
CA VAL A 97 9.34 14.16 5.73
C VAL A 97 10.36 15.22 6.07
N CYS A 98 9.97 16.50 6.10
CA CYS A 98 10.81 17.64 6.43
C CYS A 98 10.74 18.06 7.91
N ARG A 99 10.00 17.30 8.72
CA ARG A 99 9.87 17.49 10.17
C ARG A 99 10.20 16.20 10.92
N PRO A 100 10.42 16.25 12.23
CA PRO A 100 10.44 15.04 13.03
C PRO A 100 9.17 14.22 12.79
N PHE A 101 9.30 12.89 12.81
CA PHE A 101 8.16 12.00 12.63
C PHE A 101 7.07 12.27 13.67
N ASP A 102 5.87 12.58 13.22
CA ASP A 102 4.71 12.86 14.05
C ASP A 102 3.46 12.25 13.38
N LEU A 103 3.11 11.03 13.79
CA LEU A 103 1.96 10.32 13.25
C LEU A 103 0.64 10.92 13.76
N ASP A 104 0.61 11.43 15.00
CA ASP A 104 -0.60 11.99 15.59
C ASP A 104 -1.04 13.25 14.83
N ALA A 105 -0.09 14.09 14.44
CA ALA A 105 -0.38 15.27 13.62
C ALA A 105 -0.95 14.92 12.23
N ALA A 106 -0.46 13.85 11.62
CA ALA A 106 -0.89 13.41 10.28
C ALA A 106 -2.21 12.61 10.31
N CYS A 107 -2.57 12.02 11.47
CA CYS A 107 -3.65 11.04 11.60
C CYS A 107 -4.72 11.44 12.65
N LYS A 108 -4.97 12.75 12.81
CA LYS A 108 -5.82 13.31 13.89
C LYS A 108 -7.20 12.66 14.01
N ASP A 109 -7.86 12.42 12.88
CA ASP A 109 -9.25 11.95 12.84
C ASP A 109 -9.37 10.45 12.56
N GLY A 110 -8.26 9.70 12.62
CA GLY A 110 -8.23 8.29 12.24
C GLY A 110 -8.44 8.03 10.74
N ASN A 111 -8.46 9.08 9.91
CA ASN A 111 -8.58 9.00 8.46
C ASN A 111 -7.21 8.85 7.80
N CYS A 112 -6.46 7.83 8.20
CA CYS A 112 -5.14 7.53 7.68
C CYS A 112 -4.91 6.01 7.67
N VAL A 113 -3.94 5.56 6.88
CA VAL A 113 -3.67 4.14 6.69
C VAL A 113 -3.34 3.41 8.01
N SER A 114 -2.55 4.02 8.89
CA SER A 114 -2.16 3.40 10.18
C SER A 114 -3.35 3.16 11.10
N ALA A 115 -4.19 4.18 11.32
CA ALA A 115 -5.38 4.03 12.15
C ALA A 115 -6.37 3.03 11.55
N GLN A 116 -6.45 2.96 10.23
CA GLN A 116 -7.33 2.00 9.57
C GLN A 116 -6.80 0.58 9.66
N ILE A 117 -5.49 0.33 9.60
CA ILE A 117 -4.93 -1.01 9.87
C ILE A 117 -5.37 -1.49 11.25
N GLU A 118 -5.18 -0.69 12.30
CA GLU A 118 -5.57 -1.04 13.66
C GLU A 118 -7.10 -1.28 13.78
N ARG A 119 -7.89 -0.42 13.14
CA ARG A 119 -9.35 -0.55 13.13
C ARG A 119 -9.80 -1.84 12.43
N GLN A 120 -9.29 -2.11 11.23
CA GLN A 120 -9.71 -3.27 10.46
C GLN A 120 -9.27 -4.59 11.12
N ALA A 121 -8.10 -4.64 11.76
CA ALA A 121 -7.68 -5.80 12.55
C ALA A 121 -8.68 -6.10 13.69
N LYS A 122 -9.14 -5.07 14.42
CA LYS A 122 -10.15 -5.21 15.48
C LYS A 122 -11.51 -5.68 14.94
N LEU A 123 -11.96 -5.11 13.81
CA LEU A 123 -13.22 -5.54 13.17
C LEU A 123 -13.15 -6.98 12.67
N LEU A 124 -12.01 -7.36 12.09
CA LEU A 124 -11.78 -8.73 11.63
C LEU A 124 -11.80 -9.74 12.76
N ALA A 125 -11.24 -9.41 13.91
CA ALA A 125 -11.18 -10.26 15.09
C ALA A 125 -12.53 -10.40 15.81
N ASN A 126 -13.46 -9.46 15.62
CA ASN A 126 -14.75 -9.49 16.31
C ASN A 126 -15.71 -10.51 15.68
N GLU A 127 -15.85 -11.67 16.31
CA GLU A 127 -16.71 -12.76 15.81
C GLU A 127 -18.21 -12.47 15.90
N GLU A 128 -18.62 -11.45 16.67
CA GLU A 128 -20.03 -11.02 16.76
C GLU A 128 -20.49 -10.26 15.51
N LEU A 129 -19.54 -9.74 14.71
CA LEU A 129 -19.87 -9.02 13.48
C LEU A 129 -20.31 -9.98 12.37
N PRO A 130 -21.25 -9.52 11.50
CA PRO A 130 -21.63 -10.28 10.32
C PRO A 130 -20.42 -10.63 9.43
N ALA A 131 -20.45 -11.80 8.80
CA ALA A 131 -19.37 -12.26 7.92
C ALA A 131 -19.03 -11.24 6.82
N ARG A 132 -20.02 -10.50 6.31
CA ARG A 132 -19.83 -9.40 5.34
C ARG A 132 -18.89 -8.31 5.88
N GLU A 133 -19.10 -7.88 7.12
CA GLU A 133 -18.28 -6.80 7.73
C GLU A 133 -16.87 -7.30 8.01
N ARG A 134 -16.74 -8.53 8.48
CA ARG A 134 -15.45 -9.18 8.70
C ARG A 134 -14.70 -9.41 7.39
N LEU A 135 -15.38 -9.76 6.30
CA LEU A 135 -14.79 -9.88 4.97
C LEU A 135 -14.31 -8.51 4.44
N ALA A 136 -15.11 -7.45 4.60
CA ALA A 136 -14.68 -6.11 4.24
C ALA A 136 -13.45 -5.68 5.05
N ALA A 137 -13.44 -5.99 6.36
CA ALA A 137 -12.29 -5.72 7.24
C ALA A 137 -11.04 -6.51 6.80
N LEU A 138 -11.18 -7.78 6.41
CA LEU A 138 -10.09 -8.58 5.83
C LEU A 138 -9.51 -7.91 4.57
N ALA A 139 -10.38 -7.48 3.66
CA ALA A 139 -9.97 -6.85 2.40
C ALA A 139 -9.24 -5.51 2.66
N PHE A 140 -9.80 -4.64 3.49
CA PHE A 140 -9.17 -3.39 3.88
C PHE A 140 -7.84 -3.62 4.61
N LEU A 141 -7.76 -4.56 5.55
CA LEU A 141 -6.54 -4.89 6.28
C LEU A 141 -5.42 -5.34 5.33
N ALA A 142 -5.75 -6.29 4.44
CA ALA A 142 -4.79 -6.81 3.47
C ALA A 142 -4.24 -5.72 2.55
N HIS A 143 -5.10 -4.79 2.12
CA HIS A 143 -4.73 -3.67 1.28
C HIS A 143 -3.87 -2.65 2.03
N PHE A 144 -4.36 -2.15 3.16
CA PHE A 144 -3.71 -1.06 3.89
C PHE A 144 -2.34 -1.44 4.48
N VAL A 145 -2.13 -2.70 4.83
CA VAL A 145 -0.78 -3.16 5.18
C VAL A 145 0.14 -3.06 3.96
N GLY A 146 -0.34 -3.35 2.76
CA GLY A 146 0.40 -3.09 1.52
C GLY A 146 0.72 -1.61 1.35
N ASP A 147 -0.29 -0.74 1.47
CA ASP A 147 -0.17 0.71 1.33
C ASP A 147 0.86 1.31 2.29
N LEU A 148 0.82 0.92 3.56
CA LEU A 148 1.76 1.41 4.57
C LEU A 148 3.22 1.09 4.22
N HIS A 149 3.46 0.01 3.46
CA HIS A 149 4.80 -0.40 3.03
C HIS A 149 5.22 0.22 1.68
N MET A 150 4.35 0.98 1.03
CA MET A 150 4.69 1.88 -0.07
C MET A 150 5.21 3.20 0.51
N PRO A 151 6.50 3.54 0.35
CA PRO A 151 7.11 4.64 1.10
C PRO A 151 6.38 5.98 0.95
N LEU A 152 5.93 6.32 -0.25
CA LEU A 152 5.27 7.59 -0.54
C LEU A 152 3.80 7.65 -0.08
N HIS A 153 3.26 6.56 0.50
CA HIS A 153 2.03 6.57 1.29
C HIS A 153 2.29 6.91 2.76
N ALA A 154 3.47 6.57 3.27
CA ALA A 154 3.85 6.82 4.65
C ALA A 154 4.38 8.24 4.85
N GLY A 155 5.17 8.76 3.93
CA GLY A 155 5.82 10.08 4.03
C GLY A 155 5.50 11.00 2.86
N ASP A 156 5.26 12.28 3.16
CA ASP A 156 4.93 13.34 2.20
C ASP A 156 5.72 14.61 2.53
N ARG A 157 5.96 15.45 1.54
CA ARG A 157 6.57 16.77 1.68
C ARG A 157 5.62 17.92 1.26
N GLY A 158 4.32 17.69 1.27
CA GLY A 158 3.30 18.62 0.80
C GLY A 158 3.10 18.56 -0.72
N ASP A 159 3.49 17.46 -1.36
CA ASP A 159 3.38 17.22 -2.80
C ASP A 159 2.54 15.98 -3.15
N ARG A 160 1.66 15.61 -2.21
CA ARG A 160 0.75 14.46 -2.34
C ARG A 160 1.52 13.13 -2.51
N GLY A 161 2.55 12.91 -1.67
CA GLY A 161 3.36 11.71 -1.73
C GLY A 161 4.11 11.59 -3.07
N GLY A 162 4.67 12.67 -3.60
CA GLY A 162 5.42 12.68 -4.86
C GLY A 162 4.58 12.73 -6.13
N ASN A 163 3.23 12.85 -6.03
CA ASN A 163 2.38 12.99 -7.22
C ASN A 163 2.65 14.28 -7.99
N ASP A 164 3.09 15.34 -7.31
CA ASP A 164 3.41 16.62 -7.93
C ASP A 164 4.86 16.71 -8.43
N VAL A 165 5.68 15.69 -8.21
CA VAL A 165 7.05 15.58 -8.73
C VAL A 165 7.03 14.82 -10.06
N ARG A 166 7.13 15.56 -11.19
CA ARG A 166 7.19 14.93 -12.51
C ARG A 166 8.46 14.07 -12.64
N ALA A 167 8.30 12.85 -13.15
CA ALA A 167 9.41 11.92 -13.32
C ALA A 167 9.54 11.42 -14.78
N ALA A 168 10.72 10.92 -15.12
CA ALA A 168 10.98 10.11 -16.29
C ALA A 168 11.58 8.78 -15.82
N TYR A 169 10.99 7.66 -16.23
CA TYR A 169 11.44 6.32 -15.90
C TYR A 169 11.86 5.61 -17.18
N GLY A 170 13.15 5.44 -17.39
CA GLY A 170 13.68 4.94 -18.65
C GLY A 170 13.21 5.81 -19.82
N LEU A 171 12.49 5.21 -20.77
CA LEU A 171 11.89 5.89 -21.92
C LEU A 171 10.47 6.40 -21.65
N ILE A 172 9.91 6.15 -20.47
CA ILE A 172 8.56 6.59 -20.08
C ILE A 172 8.67 8.00 -19.50
N GLU A 173 8.28 9.00 -20.28
CA GLU A 173 8.31 10.40 -19.84
C GLU A 173 6.89 10.94 -19.60
N GLY A 174 5.97 10.71 -20.41
CA GLY A 174 4.58 11.16 -20.44
C GLY A 174 4.01 11.74 -19.14
N ARG A 175 3.10 11.01 -18.50
CA ARG A 175 2.41 11.40 -17.25
C ARG A 175 3.05 10.82 -15.98
N ALA A 176 4.28 10.28 -16.06
CA ALA A 176 4.95 9.71 -14.91
C ALA A 176 5.26 10.79 -13.85
N ASN A 177 5.08 10.44 -12.61
CA ASN A 177 5.48 11.19 -11.43
C ASN A 177 6.22 10.28 -10.46
N LEU A 178 6.86 10.86 -9.44
CA LEU A 178 7.65 10.08 -8.48
C LEU A 178 6.81 9.01 -7.79
N HIS A 179 5.57 9.35 -7.41
CA HIS A 179 4.62 8.42 -6.80
C HIS A 179 4.37 7.21 -7.70
N SER A 180 3.93 7.43 -8.95
CA SER A 180 3.61 6.34 -9.88
C SER A 180 4.82 5.47 -10.24
N VAL A 181 6.04 6.02 -10.17
CA VAL A 181 7.27 5.24 -10.37
C VAL A 181 7.47 4.24 -9.23
N TRP A 182 7.34 4.68 -7.98
CA TRP A 182 7.49 3.82 -6.81
C TRP A 182 6.35 2.81 -6.69
N ASP A 183 5.15 3.29 -6.87
CA ASP A 183 3.92 2.57 -6.69
C ASP A 183 3.71 1.45 -7.72
N GLY A 184 4.18 1.67 -8.93
CA GLY A 184 4.00 0.75 -10.05
C GLY A 184 5.30 0.15 -10.57
N TRP A 185 6.04 0.91 -11.39
CA TRP A 185 7.12 0.34 -12.20
C TRP A 185 8.30 -0.23 -11.39
N ILE A 186 8.68 0.42 -10.28
CA ILE A 186 9.74 -0.13 -9.42
C ILE A 186 9.24 -1.34 -8.65
N ALA A 187 7.99 -1.32 -8.17
CA ALA A 187 7.37 -2.47 -7.54
C ALA A 187 7.32 -3.67 -8.49
N GLU A 188 6.81 -3.47 -9.70
CA GLU A 188 6.78 -4.50 -10.74
C GLU A 188 8.18 -5.04 -11.04
N ARG A 189 9.16 -4.15 -11.21
CA ARG A 189 10.55 -4.54 -11.44
C ARG A 189 11.11 -5.36 -10.29
N GLY A 190 10.86 -4.94 -9.03
CA GLY A 190 11.30 -5.63 -7.83
C GLY A 190 10.68 -7.02 -7.69
N ILE A 191 9.41 -7.16 -8.05
CA ILE A 191 8.68 -8.43 -7.95
C ILE A 191 9.06 -9.38 -9.08
N SER A 192 9.18 -8.86 -10.32
CA SER A 192 9.39 -9.68 -11.52
C SER A 192 10.84 -10.05 -11.79
N ALA A 193 11.81 -9.27 -11.27
CA ALA A 193 13.23 -9.58 -11.48
C ALA A 193 13.61 -10.94 -10.87
N PRO A 194 14.31 -11.83 -11.63
CA PRO A 194 14.68 -13.15 -11.13
C PRO A 194 15.56 -13.13 -9.87
N PRO A 195 15.35 -14.07 -8.91
CA PRO A 195 14.17 -14.91 -8.78
C PRO A 195 12.96 -14.07 -8.38
N GLY A 196 11.83 -14.21 -9.10
CA GLY A 196 10.67 -13.34 -8.97
C GLY A 196 9.46 -13.98 -8.29
N GLY A 197 8.47 -13.12 -7.97
CA GLY A 197 7.21 -13.51 -7.37
C GLY A 197 7.25 -13.65 -5.84
N ALA A 198 6.08 -13.78 -5.25
CA ALA A 198 5.87 -13.78 -3.79
C ALA A 198 6.72 -14.83 -3.06
N LYS A 199 6.73 -16.06 -3.57
CA LYS A 199 7.51 -17.13 -2.95
C LYS A 199 9.00 -16.82 -2.95
N ALA A 200 9.54 -16.30 -4.04
CA ALA A 200 10.97 -16.00 -4.13
C ALA A 200 11.36 -14.81 -3.22
N LEU A 201 10.49 -13.79 -3.11
CA LEU A 201 10.71 -12.69 -2.17
C LEU A 201 10.70 -13.17 -0.73
N LEU A 202 9.81 -14.08 -0.39
CA LEU A 202 9.74 -14.71 0.93
C LEU A 202 10.96 -15.60 1.23
N ASP A 203 11.38 -16.41 0.26
CA ASP A 203 12.53 -17.31 0.41
C ASP A 203 13.86 -16.53 0.54
N ALA A 204 13.92 -15.32 -0.01
CA ALA A 204 15.06 -14.41 0.17
C ALA A 204 15.22 -13.91 1.62
N VAL A 205 14.17 -14.04 2.45
CA VAL A 205 14.23 -13.74 3.89
C VAL A 205 14.47 -15.05 4.65
N PRO A 206 15.65 -15.22 5.31
CA PRO A 206 15.92 -16.39 6.12
C PRO A 206 14.81 -16.65 7.14
N ALA A 207 14.41 -17.91 7.29
CA ALA A 207 13.28 -18.25 8.18
C ALA A 207 13.47 -17.74 9.63
N ALA A 208 14.71 -17.74 10.12
CA ALA A 208 15.05 -17.23 11.46
C ALA A 208 14.88 -15.70 11.59
N GLU A 209 14.91 -14.94 10.49
CA GLU A 209 14.78 -13.47 10.49
C GLU A 209 13.33 -13.02 10.31
N ARG A 210 12.43 -13.88 9.81
CA ARG A 210 11.03 -13.54 9.53
C ARG A 210 10.27 -13.02 10.75
N PRO A 211 10.40 -13.61 11.96
CA PRO A 211 9.74 -13.08 13.16
C PRO A 211 10.18 -11.65 13.51
N ALA A 212 11.48 -11.36 13.43
CA ALA A 212 11.99 -10.02 13.67
C ALA A 212 11.52 -9.02 12.61
N MET A 213 11.42 -9.44 11.34
CA MET A 213 10.91 -8.60 10.26
C MET A 213 9.41 -8.31 10.39
N ALA A 214 8.64 -9.23 10.96
CA ALA A 214 7.20 -9.06 11.25
C ALA A 214 6.93 -8.26 12.53
N ALA A 215 7.92 -8.09 13.40
CA ALA A 215 7.77 -7.42 14.69
C ALA A 215 7.46 -5.91 14.59
N GLY A 216 7.20 -5.29 15.75
CA GLY A 216 6.90 -3.87 15.89
C GLY A 216 5.41 -3.57 15.86
N THR A 217 5.07 -2.32 16.16
CA THR A 217 3.73 -1.75 16.11
C THR A 217 3.44 -1.16 14.73
N VAL A 218 2.19 -0.80 14.47
CA VAL A 218 1.82 -0.07 13.24
C VAL A 218 2.52 1.30 13.18
N GLU A 219 2.76 1.94 14.34
CA GLU A 219 3.53 3.20 14.39
C GLU A 219 5.01 2.97 14.02
N ASP A 220 5.63 1.89 14.51
CA ASP A 220 7.01 1.55 14.13
C ASP A 220 7.11 1.33 12.61
N TRP A 221 6.15 0.63 12.02
CA TRP A 221 6.11 0.39 10.57
C TRP A 221 5.89 1.68 9.79
N SER A 222 5.05 2.57 10.32
CA SER A 222 4.82 3.91 9.75
C SER A 222 6.10 4.73 9.73
N ARG A 223 6.85 4.71 10.83
CA ARG A 223 8.14 5.39 10.97
C ARG A 223 9.17 4.83 9.99
N GLU A 224 9.23 3.51 9.84
CA GLU A 224 10.12 2.87 8.85
C GLU A 224 9.75 3.28 7.41
N GLY A 225 8.47 3.28 7.05
CA GLY A 225 7.99 3.73 5.74
C GLY A 225 8.32 5.20 5.48
N TRP A 226 8.09 6.06 6.47
CA TRP A 226 8.44 7.47 6.43
C TRP A 226 9.95 7.69 6.24
N GLN A 227 10.81 6.93 6.94
CA GLN A 227 12.26 6.99 6.74
C GLN A 227 12.67 6.62 5.31
N VAL A 228 12.10 5.54 4.75
CA VAL A 228 12.38 5.15 3.36
C VAL A 228 11.87 6.21 2.38
N SER A 229 10.71 6.82 2.64
CA SER A 229 10.20 7.94 1.84
C SER A 229 11.21 9.08 1.81
N ARG A 230 11.64 9.54 2.99
CA ARG A 230 12.57 10.64 3.18
C ARG A 230 13.95 10.34 2.59
N ASP A 231 14.59 9.27 3.06
CA ASP A 231 16.02 9.03 2.86
C ASP A 231 16.32 8.34 1.52
N VAL A 232 15.32 7.67 0.91
CA VAL A 232 15.49 6.97 -0.36
C VAL A 232 14.65 7.61 -1.46
N ALA A 233 13.31 7.66 -1.31
CA ALA A 233 12.48 8.10 -2.42
C ALA A 233 12.70 9.57 -2.78
N TYR A 234 12.66 10.47 -1.80
CA TYR A 234 12.86 11.90 -2.03
C TYR A 234 14.35 12.29 -2.16
N ALA A 235 15.21 11.89 -1.22
CA ALA A 235 16.60 12.30 -1.21
C ALA A 235 17.33 11.95 -2.52
N SER A 236 17.06 10.76 -3.08
CA SER A 236 17.74 10.30 -4.29
C SER A 236 17.41 11.10 -5.57
N VAL A 237 16.29 11.79 -5.59
CA VAL A 237 15.85 12.61 -6.75
C VAL A 237 15.98 14.11 -6.51
N LEU A 238 16.25 14.52 -5.26
CA LEU A 238 16.39 15.91 -4.84
C LEU A 238 17.83 16.28 -4.45
N GLY A 239 18.81 15.55 -4.96
CA GLY A 239 20.23 15.88 -4.74
C GLY A 239 20.76 15.56 -3.34
N GLY A 240 20.10 14.65 -2.61
CA GLY A 240 20.49 14.22 -1.27
C GLY A 240 19.73 14.90 -0.14
N ASP A 241 19.09 16.04 -0.38
CA ASP A 241 18.22 16.72 0.59
C ASP A 241 16.75 16.47 0.27
N PRO A 242 16.00 15.65 1.07
CA PRO A 242 14.60 15.36 0.82
C PRO A 242 13.71 16.61 0.88
N CYS A 243 14.18 17.70 1.47
CA CYS A 243 13.47 18.96 1.66
C CYS A 243 13.89 20.07 0.70
N ALA A 244 14.79 19.77 -0.23
CA ALA A 244 15.19 20.71 -1.27
C ALA A 244 13.99 21.18 -2.11
N PRO A 245 14.03 22.38 -2.71
CA PRO A 245 12.98 22.86 -3.59
C PRO A 245 12.60 21.84 -4.67
N LYS A 246 11.30 21.79 -5.02
CA LYS A 246 10.85 20.92 -6.10
C LYS A 246 11.54 21.32 -7.42
N PRO A 247 12.10 20.36 -8.16
CA PRO A 247 12.70 20.65 -9.46
C PRO A 247 11.69 21.22 -10.47
N ASP A 248 12.08 22.20 -11.25
CA ASP A 248 11.23 22.76 -12.33
C ASP A 248 10.98 21.75 -13.45
N GLY A 249 11.94 20.84 -13.66
CA GLY A 249 11.88 19.79 -14.67
C GLY A 249 11.36 18.46 -14.18
N ARG A 250 11.63 17.41 -14.97
CA ARG A 250 11.39 16.00 -14.58
C ARG A 250 12.62 15.47 -13.86
N VAL A 251 12.39 14.78 -12.74
CA VAL A 251 13.44 13.96 -12.13
C VAL A 251 13.66 12.70 -12.97
N ARG A 252 14.92 12.33 -13.20
CA ARG A 252 15.24 11.12 -13.97
C ARG A 252 15.48 9.94 -13.04
N ILE A 253 14.75 8.86 -13.30
CA ILE A 253 14.96 7.55 -12.68
C ILE A 253 15.65 6.68 -13.73
N ASP A 254 16.96 6.75 -13.72
CA ASP A 254 17.84 5.96 -14.58
C ASP A 254 18.04 4.54 -14.03
N GLU A 255 18.75 3.70 -14.81
CA GLU A 255 18.97 2.30 -14.42
C GLU A 255 19.74 2.19 -13.08
N ALA A 256 20.67 3.10 -12.80
CA ALA A 256 21.41 3.09 -11.53
C ALA A 256 20.47 3.28 -10.33
N LYS A 257 19.52 4.22 -10.43
CA LYS A 257 18.48 4.40 -9.41
C LYS A 257 17.54 3.19 -9.31
N VAL A 258 17.15 2.62 -10.46
CA VAL A 258 16.33 1.39 -10.49
C VAL A 258 17.01 0.27 -9.71
N GLN A 259 18.31 0.02 -9.98
CA GLN A 259 19.09 -1.00 -9.27
C GLN A 259 19.20 -0.71 -7.77
N ALA A 260 19.28 0.54 -7.36
CA ALA A 260 19.29 0.92 -5.94
C ALA A 260 17.93 0.76 -5.27
N TYR A 261 16.81 0.98 -5.99
CA TYR A 261 15.46 0.91 -5.42
C TYR A 261 14.91 -0.51 -5.33
N VAL A 262 15.26 -1.39 -6.26
CA VAL A 262 14.75 -2.77 -6.31
C VAL A 262 14.94 -3.52 -4.98
N PRO A 263 16.12 -3.52 -4.33
CA PRO A 263 16.29 -4.18 -3.03
C PRO A 263 15.41 -3.56 -1.93
N VAL A 264 15.22 -2.24 -1.95
CA VAL A 264 14.37 -1.52 -0.99
C VAL A 264 12.93 -1.95 -1.13
N VAL A 265 12.40 -1.94 -2.36
CA VAL A 265 11.01 -2.35 -2.65
C VAL A 265 10.79 -3.82 -2.30
N ARG A 266 11.70 -4.71 -2.69
CA ARG A 266 11.63 -6.13 -2.30
C ARG A 266 11.50 -6.32 -0.80
N ARG A 267 12.30 -5.55 -0.04
CA ARG A 267 12.27 -5.58 1.42
C ARG A 267 10.94 -5.07 1.98
N GLN A 268 10.40 -3.97 1.42
CA GLN A 268 9.13 -3.41 1.85
C GLN A 268 7.97 -4.38 1.57
N ILE A 269 7.93 -5.00 0.40
CA ILE A 269 6.91 -5.99 0.04
C ILE A 269 6.99 -7.22 0.96
N ALA A 270 8.20 -7.74 1.21
CA ALA A 270 8.39 -8.88 2.11
C ALA A 270 7.95 -8.54 3.54
N ARG A 271 8.31 -7.36 4.06
CA ARG A 271 7.84 -6.85 5.36
C ARG A 271 6.32 -6.77 5.41
N GLY A 272 5.71 -6.15 4.40
CA GLY A 272 4.25 -6.04 4.30
C GLY A 272 3.58 -7.39 4.39
N GLY A 273 4.04 -8.37 3.62
CA GLY A 273 3.49 -9.73 3.65
C GLY A 273 3.65 -10.44 5.00
N LEU A 274 4.83 -10.34 5.64
CA LEU A 274 5.08 -10.97 6.94
C LEU A 274 4.28 -10.29 8.07
N ARG A 275 4.15 -8.97 8.04
CA ARG A 275 3.36 -8.18 9.00
C ARG A 275 1.87 -8.43 8.84
N LEU A 276 1.39 -8.52 7.60
CA LEU A 276 0.02 -8.91 7.31
C LEU A 276 -0.27 -10.32 7.83
N ALA A 277 0.62 -11.29 7.60
CA ALA A 277 0.47 -12.65 8.11
C ALA A 277 0.32 -12.66 9.64
N ARG A 278 1.15 -11.90 10.36
CA ARG A 278 1.06 -11.76 11.81
C ARG A 278 -0.29 -11.20 12.24
N LEU A 279 -0.74 -10.09 11.66
CA LEU A 279 -2.02 -9.48 12.02
C LEU A 279 -3.22 -10.40 11.72
N LEU A 280 -3.15 -11.16 10.62
CA LEU A 280 -4.18 -12.15 10.28
C LEU A 280 -4.20 -13.31 11.28
N ASP A 281 -3.01 -13.79 11.69
CA ASP A 281 -2.91 -14.83 12.72
C ASP A 281 -3.41 -14.33 14.08
N GLU A 282 -3.11 -13.11 14.47
CA GLU A 282 -3.60 -12.47 15.69
C GLU A 282 -5.13 -12.31 15.68
N ALA A 283 -5.71 -11.94 14.53
CA ALA A 283 -7.13 -11.65 14.41
C ALA A 283 -8.02 -12.90 14.20
N LEU A 284 -7.49 -13.95 13.57
CA LEU A 284 -8.32 -15.08 13.08
C LEU A 284 -7.96 -16.43 13.71
N ASP A 285 -6.86 -16.56 14.43
CA ASP A 285 -6.55 -17.81 15.10
C ASP A 285 -7.19 -17.82 16.50
N PRO A 286 -8.11 -18.73 16.79
CA PRO A 286 -8.77 -18.83 18.08
C PRO A 286 -7.79 -19.16 19.23
N ALA A 287 -6.58 -19.64 18.94
CA ALA A 287 -5.55 -19.84 19.95
C ALA A 287 -4.87 -18.53 20.41
N ASN A 288 -5.09 -17.43 19.70
CA ASN A 288 -4.59 -16.10 20.05
C ASN A 288 -5.78 -15.19 20.40
N ALA A 289 -6.02 -15.00 21.69
CA ALA A 289 -6.88 -13.89 22.10
C ALA A 289 -6.23 -12.56 21.65
N PHE A 290 -6.84 -11.88 20.69
CA PHE A 290 -6.39 -10.57 20.26
C PHE A 290 -6.37 -9.61 21.45
N THR A 291 -5.19 -9.27 21.94
CA THR A 291 -5.03 -8.23 22.97
C THR A 291 -4.50 -6.97 22.27
N PRO A 292 -5.35 -5.94 22.07
CA PRO A 292 -4.89 -4.68 21.49
C PRO A 292 -3.81 -4.07 22.38
N GLU A 293 -2.63 -3.78 21.84
CA GLU A 293 -1.66 -2.99 22.57
C GLU A 293 -2.22 -1.58 22.85
N PRO A 294 -2.12 -1.11 24.11
CA PRO A 294 -2.52 0.26 24.42
C PRO A 294 -1.57 1.23 23.72
N ARG A 295 -2.11 2.27 23.08
CA ARG A 295 -1.31 3.37 22.54
C ARG A 295 -0.41 3.90 23.66
N ARG A 296 0.89 3.93 23.44
CA ARG A 296 1.82 4.66 24.31
C ARG A 296 1.48 6.16 24.18
N ARG A 297 1.03 6.75 25.30
CA ARG A 297 0.78 8.19 25.40
C ARG A 297 2.10 8.95 25.44
#